data_5ec050de6c3415fb28ee8cf7ec15b98f
#
_entry.id   5ec050de6c3415fb28ee8cf7ec15b98f
#
_cell.length_a   1.000
_cell.length_b   1.000
_cell.length_c   1.000
_cell.angle_alpha   90.00
_cell.angle_beta   90.00
_cell.angle_gamma   90.00
#
_symmetry.space_group_name_H-M   'P 1'
#
loop_
_entity.id
_entity.type
_entity.pdbx_description
1 polymer ?
#
loop_
_entity_poly.entity_id
_entity_poly.type
_entity_poly.pdbx_seq_one_letter_code
_entity_poly.pdbx_strand_id
1 'polypeptide(L)'
;WENVKWRPLTHCPSLTDENGYFYPMMGANPAYPGQSVMENKWDIKEVEQEFRAQIEMALKNIPQLSHMTGHMLSTGFTKEVNELVLRLAKEYNLPSIDRMDSPENYRFTYIGYDGPSRTSAEKEESFIRSLNKLEAGKRYLFLDHPALDNEEMRTVFHIGYEQVALDRQGVTDLLTSPRVKQVIEDKGIKLISINQLTKGLPRSTASKKLEKAMEKYLDAVQKANQDLHSIMIVQHGNVLAEKWIGEGKEDEPHILNSVSKTFTASAVGLLISEGRLKLTDKVISFFPDKLPSNVSENLKAMTIRDLLTMTCGHDTAPSVNTQATETPAKDWVEQFLAYPVEHKPGTFFADNSLGTYMLSAIVQKVTGEKLVDYLYPRLFRPLGIVNVKWQESPQGINCGGWGLYLKTEDLAKMGQLFLQKGKW
;
A
#
# COMPACT_ATOMS: atom_id res chain seq x y z
N TRP A 1 11.16 28.53 -1.48
CA TRP A 1 11.80 29.14 -0.31
C TRP A 1 13.18 29.66 -0.73
N GLU A 2 13.56 30.83 -0.32
CA GLU A 2 14.83 31.45 -0.75
C GLU A 2 16.06 30.66 -0.37
N ASN A 3 16.05 30.07 0.81
CA ASN A 3 17.18 29.39 1.42
C ASN A 3 17.08 27.85 1.35
N VAL A 4 16.00 27.30 0.78
CA VAL A 4 15.82 25.85 0.56
C VAL A 4 15.57 25.64 -0.92
N LYS A 5 16.56 25.12 -1.61
CA LYS A 5 16.51 24.87 -3.06
C LYS A 5 16.59 23.37 -3.35
N TRP A 6 15.83 22.94 -4.34
CA TRP A 6 15.76 21.54 -4.77
C TRP A 6 16.40 21.38 -6.14
N ARG A 7 17.14 20.30 -6.32
CA ARG A 7 17.63 19.91 -7.64
C ARG A 7 16.67 18.92 -8.30
N PRO A 8 16.47 19.01 -9.62
CA PRO A 8 15.76 18.00 -10.36
C PRO A 8 16.50 16.66 -10.35
N LEU A 9 15.79 15.59 -10.63
CA LEU A 9 16.35 14.25 -10.84
C LEU A 9 16.98 14.12 -12.24
N THR A 10 16.53 14.94 -13.18
CA THR A 10 16.94 14.91 -14.58
C THR A 10 17.61 16.22 -14.98
N HIS A 11 18.21 16.25 -16.17
CA HIS A 11 18.68 17.48 -16.77
C HIS A 11 17.51 18.22 -17.42
N CYS A 12 17.03 19.28 -16.77
CA CYS A 12 15.89 20.09 -17.23
C CYS A 12 16.17 21.60 -17.04
N PRO A 13 17.07 22.17 -17.86
CA PRO A 13 17.52 23.56 -17.72
C PRO A 13 16.40 24.59 -17.85
N SER A 14 15.30 24.29 -18.53
CA SER A 14 14.16 25.20 -18.64
C SER A 14 13.35 25.34 -17.33
N LEU A 15 13.56 24.44 -16.39
CA LEU A 15 12.88 24.43 -15.08
C LEU A 15 13.77 24.92 -13.93
N THR A 16 15.04 25.27 -14.22
CA THR A 16 16.06 25.55 -13.21
C THR A 16 16.71 26.92 -13.38
N ASP A 17 17.21 27.44 -12.28
CA ASP A 17 18.10 28.62 -12.27
C ASP A 17 19.48 28.29 -12.87
N GLU A 18 20.36 29.29 -13.01
CA GLU A 18 21.70 29.14 -13.52
C GLU A 18 22.62 28.19 -12.74
N ASN A 19 22.25 27.90 -11.48
CA ASN A 19 22.95 26.96 -10.59
C ASN A 19 22.36 25.54 -10.64
N GLY A 20 21.34 25.30 -11.47
CA GLY A 20 20.69 24.01 -11.67
C GLY A 20 19.73 23.63 -10.54
N TYR A 21 19.19 24.58 -9.80
CA TYR A 21 18.11 24.37 -8.83
C TYR A 21 16.78 24.77 -9.45
N PHE A 22 15.70 24.06 -9.11
CA PHE A 22 14.37 24.47 -9.53
C PHE A 22 14.07 25.93 -9.17
N TYR A 23 13.39 26.63 -10.06
CA TYR A 23 12.75 27.89 -9.68
C TYR A 23 11.86 27.66 -8.46
N PRO A 24 11.97 28.48 -7.40
CA PRO A 24 11.31 28.23 -6.12
C PRO A 24 9.78 28.40 -6.14
N MET A 25 9.25 28.96 -7.23
CA MET A 25 7.81 29.25 -7.33
C MET A 25 7.26 28.84 -8.71
N MET A 26 5.98 28.54 -8.77
CA MET A 26 5.28 28.27 -10.02
C MET A 26 4.83 29.57 -10.70
N GLY A 27 4.13 30.42 -9.98
CA GLY A 27 3.63 31.71 -10.48
C GLY A 27 4.50 32.89 -10.06
N ALA A 28 4.37 34.00 -10.82
CA ALA A 28 5.08 35.25 -10.55
C ALA A 28 4.81 35.77 -9.14
N ASN A 29 5.87 36.21 -8.47
CA ASN A 29 5.80 36.88 -7.17
C ASN A 29 6.56 38.21 -7.25
N PRO A 30 5.88 39.36 -7.04
CA PRO A 30 6.55 40.66 -7.11
C PRO A 30 7.74 40.85 -6.17
N ALA A 31 7.76 40.12 -5.03
CA ALA A 31 8.90 40.12 -4.10
C ALA A 31 10.14 39.39 -4.66
N TYR A 32 9.96 38.52 -5.66
CA TYR A 32 10.99 37.66 -6.25
C TYR A 32 10.85 37.61 -7.77
N PRO A 33 11.03 38.71 -8.49
CA PRO A 33 10.81 38.76 -9.94
C PRO A 33 11.76 37.80 -10.68
N GLY A 34 11.22 37.10 -11.67
CA GLY A 34 11.96 36.14 -12.50
C GLY A 34 12.25 34.79 -11.82
N GLN A 35 11.82 34.57 -10.58
CA GLN A 35 12.09 33.33 -9.83
C GLN A 35 10.93 32.30 -9.88
N SER A 36 10.07 32.39 -10.88
CA SER A 36 9.02 31.40 -11.08
C SER A 36 9.16 30.68 -12.41
N VAL A 37 8.66 29.45 -12.48
CA VAL A 37 8.62 28.66 -13.72
C VAL A 37 7.84 29.42 -14.80
N MET A 38 6.70 30.04 -14.45
CA MET A 38 5.82 30.71 -15.41
C MET A 38 6.37 32.05 -15.94
N GLU A 39 7.36 32.65 -15.29
CA GLU A 39 8.05 33.84 -15.80
C GLU A 39 9.19 33.48 -16.77
N ASN A 40 9.56 32.21 -16.84
CA ASN A 40 10.65 31.69 -17.68
C ASN A 40 10.11 30.85 -18.83
N LYS A 41 10.96 30.60 -19.83
CA LYS A 41 10.61 29.73 -20.95
C LYS A 41 10.81 28.27 -20.54
N TRP A 42 9.77 27.64 -20.08
CA TRP A 42 9.78 26.21 -19.74
C TRP A 42 9.41 25.34 -20.96
N ASP A 43 9.89 24.08 -20.95
CA ASP A 43 9.65 23.09 -22.00
C ASP A 43 8.82 21.92 -21.43
N ILE A 44 7.69 21.61 -22.05
CA ILE A 44 6.81 20.50 -21.65
C ILE A 44 7.51 19.13 -21.67
N LYS A 45 8.49 18.95 -22.55
CA LYS A 45 9.25 17.70 -22.61
C LYS A 45 10.13 17.52 -21.39
N GLU A 46 10.73 18.60 -20.90
CA GLU A 46 11.52 18.58 -19.67
C GLU A 46 10.62 18.38 -18.44
N VAL A 47 9.43 18.99 -18.42
CA VAL A 47 8.41 18.73 -17.38
C VAL A 47 8.02 17.25 -17.37
N GLU A 48 7.74 16.66 -18.54
CA GLU A 48 7.41 15.24 -18.64
C GLU A 48 8.57 14.35 -18.18
N GLN A 49 9.77 14.62 -18.64
CA GLN A 49 10.97 13.86 -18.28
C GLN A 49 11.18 13.86 -16.76
N GLU A 50 11.07 15.01 -16.13
CA GLU A 50 11.24 15.16 -14.68
C GLU A 50 10.10 14.48 -13.90
N PHE A 51 8.85 14.66 -14.30
CA PHE A 51 7.72 13.98 -13.65
C PHE A 51 7.84 12.47 -13.73
N ARG A 52 8.25 11.91 -14.87
CA ARG A 52 8.51 10.48 -15.01
C ARG A 52 9.61 10.01 -14.05
N ALA A 53 10.72 10.71 -14.00
CA ALA A 53 11.82 10.36 -13.10
C ALA A 53 11.38 10.39 -11.62
N GLN A 54 10.59 11.40 -11.22
CA GLN A 54 10.07 11.48 -9.85
C GLN A 54 9.09 10.34 -9.55
N ILE A 55 8.15 10.03 -10.45
CA ILE A 55 7.18 8.93 -10.31
C ILE A 55 7.92 7.59 -10.23
N GLU A 56 8.87 7.34 -11.11
CA GLU A 56 9.64 6.08 -11.16
C GLU A 56 10.53 5.91 -9.93
N MET A 57 11.16 6.99 -9.45
CA MET A 57 11.90 6.97 -8.19
C MET A 57 10.98 6.67 -7.00
N ALA A 58 9.79 7.30 -6.95
CA ALA A 58 8.82 7.04 -5.91
C ALA A 58 8.32 5.58 -5.96
N LEU A 59 7.98 5.06 -7.13
CA LEU A 59 7.56 3.67 -7.32
C LEU A 59 8.64 2.66 -6.90
N LYS A 60 9.91 2.98 -7.16
CA LYS A 60 11.05 2.14 -6.77
C LYS A 60 11.24 2.07 -5.26
N ASN A 61 11.04 3.19 -4.56
CA ASN A 61 11.37 3.32 -3.14
C ASN A 61 10.15 3.23 -2.21
N ILE A 62 8.93 3.36 -2.75
CA ILE A 62 7.66 3.29 -2.02
C ILE A 62 6.76 2.27 -2.69
N PRO A 63 6.92 0.97 -2.38
CA PRO A 63 6.11 -0.09 -3.02
C PRO A 63 4.61 0.13 -2.90
N GLN A 64 4.17 0.75 -1.80
CA GLN A 64 2.76 1.02 -1.49
C GLN A 64 2.25 2.38 -2.02
N LEU A 65 2.95 2.99 -2.97
CA LEU A 65 2.50 4.25 -3.60
C LEU A 65 1.14 4.05 -4.27
N SER A 66 0.15 4.83 -3.86
CA SER A 66 -1.25 4.66 -4.27
C SER A 66 -1.82 5.81 -5.10
N HIS A 67 -1.20 6.96 -5.06
CA HIS A 67 -1.66 8.18 -5.72
C HIS A 67 -0.51 9.15 -5.95
N MET A 68 -0.75 10.19 -6.70
CA MET A 68 0.17 11.31 -6.87
C MET A 68 -0.54 12.64 -6.65
N THR A 69 0.21 13.62 -6.18
CA THR A 69 -0.20 15.01 -5.98
C THR A 69 0.94 15.95 -6.34
N GLY A 70 0.64 17.19 -6.70
CA GLY A 70 1.62 18.21 -7.02
C GLY A 70 1.87 19.17 -5.88
N HIS A 71 3.11 19.60 -5.73
CA HIS A 71 3.49 20.69 -4.83
C HIS A 71 3.33 22.03 -5.53
N MET A 72 2.78 23.02 -4.85
CA MET A 72 2.61 24.41 -5.34
C MET A 72 1.94 24.53 -6.72
N LEU A 73 0.92 23.71 -7.00
CA LEU A 73 0.20 23.67 -8.28
C LEU A 73 1.05 23.22 -9.47
N SER A 74 2.20 22.60 -9.26
CA SER A 74 3.10 22.12 -10.33
C SER A 74 2.45 21.14 -11.31
N THR A 75 1.38 20.46 -10.88
CA THR A 75 0.63 19.48 -11.69
C THR A 75 -0.46 20.10 -12.57
N GLY A 76 -0.65 21.41 -12.54
CA GLY A 76 -1.77 22.03 -13.23
C GLY A 76 -1.64 23.52 -13.55
N PHE A 77 -0.40 24.05 -13.58
CA PHE A 77 -0.19 25.48 -13.82
C PHE A 77 -0.54 25.92 -15.26
N THR A 78 -0.65 24.98 -16.21
CA THR A 78 -1.21 25.20 -17.52
C THR A 78 -2.12 24.04 -17.93
N LYS A 79 -2.96 24.25 -18.96
CA LYS A 79 -3.80 23.20 -19.54
C LYS A 79 -2.95 22.04 -20.10
N GLU A 80 -1.84 22.33 -20.75
CA GLU A 80 -0.95 21.34 -21.33
C GLU A 80 -0.29 20.46 -20.25
N VAL A 81 0.19 21.04 -19.17
CA VAL A 81 0.71 20.28 -18.02
C VAL A 81 -0.37 19.46 -17.35
N ASN A 82 -1.58 19.99 -17.28
CA ASN A 82 -2.75 19.26 -16.80
C ASN A 82 -3.01 17.97 -17.60
N GLU A 83 -3.05 18.08 -18.92
CA GLU A 83 -3.26 16.93 -19.82
C GLU A 83 -2.11 15.92 -19.72
N LEU A 84 -0.87 16.39 -19.59
CA LEU A 84 0.29 15.56 -19.32
C LEU A 84 0.12 14.75 -18.04
N VAL A 85 -0.24 15.39 -16.92
CA VAL A 85 -0.42 14.72 -15.63
C VAL A 85 -1.52 13.66 -15.69
N LEU A 86 -2.64 13.94 -16.35
CA LEU A 86 -3.70 12.95 -16.54
C LEU A 86 -3.25 11.74 -17.36
N ARG A 87 -2.42 11.95 -18.37
CA ARG A 87 -1.82 10.88 -19.17
C ARG A 87 -0.87 10.04 -18.34
N LEU A 88 0.01 10.65 -17.55
CA LEU A 88 0.93 9.96 -16.64
C LEU A 88 0.16 9.20 -15.54
N ALA A 89 -0.87 9.80 -14.96
CA ALA A 89 -1.74 9.15 -13.98
C ALA A 89 -2.32 7.83 -14.51
N LYS A 90 -2.77 7.83 -15.76
CA LYS A 90 -3.29 6.63 -16.43
C LYS A 90 -2.19 5.63 -16.75
N GLU A 91 -1.05 6.09 -17.28
CA GLU A 91 0.07 5.24 -17.68
C GLU A 91 0.67 4.48 -16.49
N TYR A 92 0.90 5.18 -15.37
CA TYR A 92 1.45 4.58 -14.15
C TYR A 92 0.40 3.97 -13.23
N ASN A 93 -0.88 4.02 -13.60
CA ASN A 93 -2.00 3.59 -12.75
C ASN A 93 -1.95 4.22 -11.33
N LEU A 94 -1.67 5.52 -11.28
CA LEU A 94 -1.61 6.33 -10.06
C LEU A 94 -2.58 7.51 -10.20
N PRO A 95 -3.77 7.47 -9.57
CA PRO A 95 -4.70 8.58 -9.66
C PRO A 95 -4.09 9.86 -9.09
N SER A 96 -4.32 10.97 -9.74
CA SER A 96 -4.05 12.30 -9.18
C SER A 96 -5.25 12.74 -8.35
N ILE A 97 -5.01 13.27 -7.14
CA ILE A 97 -6.07 13.52 -6.14
C ILE A 97 -6.38 15.00 -5.91
N ASP A 98 -5.52 15.88 -6.36
CA ASP A 98 -5.58 17.33 -6.10
C ASP A 98 -6.28 18.13 -7.20
N ARG A 99 -7.19 17.51 -7.97
CA ARG A 99 -7.71 18.06 -9.19
C ARG A 99 -9.23 17.95 -9.31
N MET A 100 -9.86 18.91 -9.97
CA MET A 100 -11.29 18.91 -10.23
C MET A 100 -11.75 17.77 -11.17
N ASP A 101 -10.84 17.27 -12.01
CA ASP A 101 -11.05 16.15 -12.94
C ASP A 101 -10.60 14.80 -12.37
N SER A 102 -10.17 14.74 -11.12
CA SER A 102 -9.93 13.48 -10.43
C SER A 102 -11.18 12.61 -10.38
N PRO A 103 -11.05 11.27 -10.39
CA PRO A 103 -12.18 10.38 -10.20
C PRO A 103 -13.03 10.78 -8.99
N GLU A 104 -14.33 10.57 -9.04
CA GLU A 104 -15.27 11.03 -8.01
C GLU A 104 -14.90 10.59 -6.59
N ASN A 105 -14.40 9.37 -6.45
CA ASN A 105 -13.93 8.83 -5.17
C ASN A 105 -12.66 9.52 -4.61
N TYR A 106 -11.96 10.31 -5.42
CA TYR A 106 -10.81 11.14 -5.00
C TYR A 106 -11.13 12.63 -4.92
N ARG A 107 -12.40 13.01 -4.99
CA ARG A 107 -12.83 14.39 -4.82
C ARG A 107 -13.10 14.69 -3.35
N PHE A 108 -12.61 15.85 -2.92
CA PHE A 108 -12.70 16.35 -1.56
C PHE A 108 -13.19 17.78 -1.53
N THR A 109 -13.81 18.16 -0.42
CA THR A 109 -13.97 19.57 -0.05
C THR A 109 -12.78 19.95 0.81
N TYR A 110 -12.00 20.93 0.36
CA TYR A 110 -10.91 21.46 1.19
C TYR A 110 -11.49 22.23 2.38
N ILE A 111 -10.91 22.00 3.56
CA ILE A 111 -11.20 22.76 4.77
C ILE A 111 -9.92 23.39 5.29
N GLY A 112 -10.05 24.55 5.91
CA GLY A 112 -8.97 25.28 6.55
C GLY A 112 -9.38 25.70 7.95
N TYR A 113 -8.77 26.76 8.43
CA TYR A 113 -9.09 27.38 9.70
C TYR A 113 -10.32 28.30 9.59
N ASP A 114 -11.27 28.14 10.49
CA ASP A 114 -12.45 29.02 10.58
C ASP A 114 -12.19 30.14 11.59
N GLY A 115 -11.30 31.06 11.24
CA GLY A 115 -10.91 32.21 12.03
C GLY A 115 -9.39 32.39 12.15
N PRO A 116 -8.89 33.09 13.15
CA PRO A 116 -7.45 33.31 13.35
C PRO A 116 -6.68 32.00 13.48
N SER A 117 -5.44 31.98 12.96
CA SER A 117 -4.59 30.80 12.94
C SER A 117 -3.09 31.13 13.05
N ARG A 118 -2.74 32.19 13.75
CA ARG A 118 -1.35 32.62 13.91
C ARG A 118 -0.61 31.94 15.05
N THR A 119 -1.33 31.52 16.08
CA THR A 119 -0.78 30.82 17.24
C THR A 119 -1.33 29.40 17.32
N SER A 120 -0.66 28.50 18.07
CA SER A 120 -1.14 27.14 18.31
C SER A 120 -2.57 27.12 18.86
N ALA A 121 -2.88 27.98 19.81
CA ALA A 121 -4.21 28.07 20.40
C ALA A 121 -5.26 28.56 19.40
N GLU A 122 -4.95 29.56 18.58
CA GLU A 122 -5.83 30.03 17.52
C GLU A 122 -6.09 28.96 16.46
N LYS A 123 -5.03 28.23 16.04
CA LYS A 123 -5.15 27.11 15.11
C LYS A 123 -6.10 26.03 15.65
N GLU A 124 -5.90 25.62 16.91
CA GLU A 124 -6.75 24.61 17.55
C GLU A 124 -8.22 25.05 17.58
N GLU A 125 -8.51 26.24 18.09
CA GLU A 125 -9.88 26.77 18.19
C GLU A 125 -10.53 26.92 16.79
N SER A 126 -9.79 27.47 15.84
CA SER A 126 -10.30 27.69 14.47
C SER A 126 -10.54 26.38 13.74
N PHE A 127 -9.69 25.39 13.95
CA PHE A 127 -9.87 24.06 13.34
C PHE A 127 -11.04 23.30 13.98
N ILE A 128 -11.21 23.38 15.30
CA ILE A 128 -12.38 22.80 15.97
C ILE A 128 -13.69 23.42 15.43
N ARG A 129 -13.72 24.73 15.16
CA ARG A 129 -14.87 25.35 14.49
C ARG A 129 -15.11 24.79 13.09
N SER A 130 -14.04 24.56 12.32
CA SER A 130 -14.15 23.92 11.01
C SER A 130 -14.69 22.49 11.11
N LEU A 131 -14.17 21.67 12.04
CA LEU A 131 -14.66 20.32 12.27
C LEU A 131 -16.14 20.30 12.64
N ASN A 132 -16.60 21.30 13.41
CA ASN A 132 -18.01 21.42 13.81
C ASN A 132 -18.96 21.71 12.65
N LYS A 133 -18.47 22.24 11.53
CA LYS A 133 -19.26 22.54 10.34
C LYS A 133 -19.30 21.39 9.32
N LEU A 134 -18.60 20.28 9.57
CA LEU A 134 -18.58 19.14 8.66
C LEU A 134 -19.95 18.46 8.58
N GLU A 135 -20.33 18.07 7.37
CA GLU A 135 -21.59 17.41 7.07
C GLU A 135 -21.37 15.89 6.89
N ALA A 136 -22.29 15.10 7.44
CA ALA A 136 -22.24 13.66 7.31
C ALA A 136 -22.29 13.21 5.85
N GLY A 137 -21.53 12.14 5.52
CA GLY A 137 -21.49 11.56 4.17
C GLY A 137 -20.61 12.32 3.17
N LYS A 138 -20.02 13.45 3.55
CA LYS A 138 -19.08 14.21 2.70
C LYS A 138 -17.64 13.86 3.05
N ARG A 139 -16.75 14.07 2.07
CA ARG A 139 -15.29 13.88 2.22
C ARG A 139 -14.59 15.22 2.27
N TYR A 140 -13.69 15.37 3.22
CA TYR A 140 -12.95 16.59 3.45
C TYR A 140 -11.45 16.34 3.46
N LEU A 141 -10.68 17.31 3.00
CA LEU A 141 -9.22 17.30 3.05
C LEU A 141 -8.74 18.56 3.78
N PHE A 142 -8.03 18.37 4.89
CA PHE A 142 -7.23 19.39 5.53
C PHE A 142 -5.78 19.19 5.13
N LEU A 143 -5.12 20.23 4.68
CA LEU A 143 -3.74 20.21 4.25
C LEU A 143 -2.98 21.34 4.92
N ASP A 144 -1.94 20.98 5.64
CA ASP A 144 -1.05 21.94 6.29
C ASP A 144 0.35 21.32 6.48
N HIS A 145 1.31 22.07 7.00
CA HIS A 145 2.73 21.71 7.04
C HIS A 145 3.22 21.61 8.49
N PRO A 146 3.08 20.47 9.17
CA PRO A 146 3.60 20.30 10.53
C PRO A 146 5.12 20.25 10.55
N ALA A 147 5.75 20.91 11.51
CA ALA A 147 7.16 20.75 11.85
C ALA A 147 7.40 21.12 13.31
N LEU A 148 8.54 20.75 13.87
CA LEU A 148 8.99 21.18 15.18
C LEU A 148 9.71 22.53 15.06
N ASP A 149 9.49 23.43 16.02
CA ASP A 149 10.28 24.64 16.14
C ASP A 149 11.65 24.34 16.74
N ASN A 150 12.60 24.00 15.86
CA ASN A 150 13.98 23.70 16.21
C ASN A 150 14.96 24.56 15.41
N GLU A 151 16.25 24.46 15.69
CA GLU A 151 17.29 25.26 15.04
C GLU A 151 17.28 25.09 13.53
N GLU A 152 17.12 23.87 13.03
CA GLU A 152 17.06 23.58 11.58
C GLU A 152 15.85 24.26 10.94
N MET A 153 14.64 24.10 11.52
CA MET A 153 13.43 24.66 10.94
C MET A 153 13.42 26.19 10.96
N ARG A 154 14.05 26.83 11.95
CA ARG A 154 14.19 28.29 12.05
C ARG A 154 15.06 28.90 10.94
N THR A 155 15.82 28.07 10.21
CA THR A 155 16.56 28.52 9.04
C THR A 155 15.69 28.62 7.78
N VAL A 156 14.47 28.08 7.81
CA VAL A 156 13.52 28.04 6.67
C VAL A 156 12.58 29.23 6.78
N PHE A 157 12.68 30.17 5.86
CA PHE A 157 11.82 31.37 5.82
C PHE A 157 11.78 31.97 4.42
N HIS A 158 10.90 32.94 4.21
CA HIS A 158 10.94 33.86 3.08
C HIS A 158 10.40 35.24 3.52
N ILE A 159 10.62 36.27 2.69
CA ILE A 159 10.12 37.61 2.97
C ILE A 159 8.61 37.60 3.18
N GLY A 160 8.15 38.13 4.32
CA GLY A 160 6.74 38.12 4.73
C GLY A 160 6.25 36.85 5.40
N TYR A 161 7.14 35.87 5.61
CA TYR A 161 6.86 34.65 6.39
C TYR A 161 8.11 34.20 7.14
N GLU A 162 8.56 35.01 8.04
CA GLU A 162 9.81 34.81 8.81
C GLU A 162 9.61 33.85 9.99
N GLN A 163 8.37 33.67 10.47
CA GLN A 163 8.03 32.83 11.61
C GLN A 163 7.57 31.42 11.21
N VAL A 164 8.15 30.86 10.15
CA VAL A 164 7.79 29.54 9.59
C VAL A 164 7.86 28.43 10.65
N ALA A 165 8.95 28.39 11.43
CA ALA A 165 9.14 27.33 12.43
C ALA A 165 8.05 27.35 13.50
N LEU A 166 7.73 28.55 14.02
CA LEU A 166 6.70 28.74 15.03
C LEU A 166 5.30 28.40 14.48
N ASP A 167 4.99 28.84 13.26
CA ASP A 167 3.71 28.54 12.61
C ASP A 167 3.51 27.06 12.40
N ARG A 168 4.54 26.34 11.91
CA ARG A 168 4.51 24.90 11.70
C ARG A 168 4.51 24.08 12.98
N GLN A 169 5.14 24.57 14.05
CA GLN A 169 4.97 24.01 15.38
C GLN A 169 3.51 24.07 15.82
N GLY A 170 2.82 25.20 15.57
CA GLY A 170 1.39 25.32 15.84
C GLY A 170 0.52 24.31 15.09
N VAL A 171 0.92 23.92 13.87
CA VAL A 171 0.26 22.82 13.14
C VAL A 171 0.53 21.46 13.80
N THR A 172 1.77 21.22 14.26
CA THR A 172 2.11 20.01 15.02
C THR A 172 1.30 19.88 16.28
N ASP A 173 1.19 21.00 17.06
CA ASP A 173 0.40 21.06 18.29
C ASP A 173 -1.08 20.77 18.02
N LEU A 174 -1.64 21.35 16.94
CA LEU A 174 -3.00 21.10 16.47
C LEU A 174 -3.25 19.61 16.17
N LEU A 175 -2.38 19.01 15.36
CA LEU A 175 -2.55 17.61 14.91
C LEU A 175 -2.32 16.60 16.04
N THR A 176 -1.67 16.99 17.11
CA THR A 176 -1.44 16.16 18.31
C THR A 176 -2.38 16.51 19.46
N SER A 177 -3.26 17.52 19.30
CA SER A 177 -4.15 18.01 20.35
C SER A 177 -5.15 16.95 20.84
N PRO A 178 -5.22 16.67 22.15
CA PRO A 178 -6.26 15.83 22.72
C PRO A 178 -7.68 16.38 22.50
N ARG A 179 -7.86 17.71 22.49
CA ARG A 179 -9.15 18.36 22.25
C ARG A 179 -9.65 18.14 20.84
N VAL A 180 -8.76 18.29 19.85
CA VAL A 180 -9.09 18.01 18.43
C VAL A 180 -9.46 16.56 18.24
N LYS A 181 -8.68 15.63 18.84
CA LYS A 181 -8.96 14.20 18.81
C LYS A 181 -10.33 13.88 19.41
N GLN A 182 -10.67 14.48 20.55
CA GLN A 182 -11.97 14.28 21.18
C GLN A 182 -13.13 14.75 20.28
N VAL A 183 -13.00 15.91 19.62
CA VAL A 183 -14.03 16.41 18.68
C VAL A 183 -14.20 15.47 17.50
N ILE A 184 -13.11 14.89 16.96
CA ILE A 184 -13.15 13.90 15.88
C ILE A 184 -13.93 12.66 16.32
N GLU A 185 -13.66 12.16 17.53
CA GLU A 185 -14.34 10.99 18.11
C GLU A 185 -15.83 11.29 18.38
N ASP A 186 -16.14 12.39 19.06
CA ASP A 186 -17.51 12.78 19.43
C ASP A 186 -18.42 12.96 18.20
N LYS A 187 -17.87 13.45 17.11
CA LYS A 187 -18.59 13.65 15.85
C LYS A 187 -18.63 12.40 14.97
N GLY A 188 -17.97 11.32 15.34
CA GLY A 188 -17.85 10.11 14.52
C GLY A 188 -17.13 10.36 13.18
N ILE A 189 -16.17 11.31 13.16
CA ILE A 189 -15.39 11.60 11.95
C ILE A 189 -14.42 10.46 11.72
N LYS A 190 -14.53 9.80 10.56
CA LYS A 190 -13.62 8.73 10.17
C LYS A 190 -12.40 9.31 9.46
N LEU A 191 -11.23 9.22 10.09
CA LEU A 191 -9.96 9.53 9.45
C LEU A 191 -9.59 8.39 8.49
N ILE A 192 -9.34 8.72 7.25
CA ILE A 192 -8.94 7.77 6.21
C ILE A 192 -7.68 8.23 5.51
N SER A 193 -6.88 7.29 5.06
CA SER A 193 -5.79 7.57 4.11
C SER A 193 -6.33 7.56 2.68
N ILE A 194 -5.66 8.28 1.78
CA ILE A 194 -6.09 8.40 0.38
C ILE A 194 -6.14 7.03 -0.31
N ASN A 195 -5.25 6.11 0.05
CA ASN A 195 -5.27 4.77 -0.50
C ASN A 195 -6.52 3.95 -0.10
N GLN A 196 -7.28 4.37 0.91
CA GLN A 196 -8.56 3.75 1.27
C GLN A 196 -9.73 4.22 0.39
N LEU A 197 -9.52 5.18 -0.49
CA LEU A 197 -10.51 5.69 -1.44
C LEU A 197 -10.62 4.87 -2.72
N THR A 198 -10.03 3.69 -2.75
CA THR A 198 -10.14 2.79 -3.90
C THR A 198 -11.60 2.41 -4.15
N LYS A 199 -11.93 2.23 -5.43
CA LYS A 199 -13.27 1.79 -5.81
C LYS A 199 -13.49 0.35 -5.37
N GLY A 200 -14.46 0.13 -4.50
CA GLY A 200 -14.91 -1.22 -4.15
C GLY A 200 -15.60 -1.94 -5.31
N LEU A 201 -15.93 -3.21 -5.11
CA LEU A 201 -16.80 -3.95 -6.03
C LEU A 201 -18.17 -3.26 -6.07
N PRO A 202 -18.84 -3.16 -7.24
CA PRO A 202 -20.17 -2.59 -7.31
C PRO A 202 -21.17 -3.45 -6.53
N ARG A 203 -22.16 -2.81 -5.92
CA ARG A 203 -23.25 -3.48 -5.18
C ARG A 203 -24.49 -3.49 -6.05
N SER A 204 -25.21 -4.61 -6.04
CA SER A 204 -26.51 -4.77 -6.69
C SER A 204 -27.55 -5.33 -5.74
N THR A 205 -28.80 -5.00 -5.96
CA THR A 205 -29.89 -5.49 -5.12
C THR A 205 -30.01 -7.01 -5.18
N ALA A 206 -30.00 -7.66 -4.03
CA ALA A 206 -30.24 -9.09 -3.92
C ALA A 206 -31.69 -9.45 -4.27
N SER A 207 -31.91 -10.63 -4.81
CA SER A 207 -33.26 -11.16 -4.92
C SER A 207 -33.80 -11.58 -3.53
N LYS A 208 -35.10 -11.46 -3.32
CA LYS A 208 -35.77 -11.94 -2.07
C LYS A 208 -35.44 -13.41 -1.75
N LYS A 209 -35.20 -14.22 -2.80
CA LYS A 209 -34.79 -15.63 -2.63
C LYS A 209 -33.38 -15.72 -2.04
N LEU A 210 -32.45 -14.89 -2.49
CA LEU A 210 -31.08 -14.85 -1.98
C LEU A 210 -31.06 -14.35 -0.54
N GLU A 211 -31.82 -13.30 -0.22
CA GLU A 211 -31.94 -12.77 1.14
C GLU A 211 -32.40 -13.86 2.13
N LYS A 212 -33.50 -14.56 1.82
CA LYS A 212 -33.99 -15.67 2.62
C LYS A 212 -33.01 -16.83 2.75
N ALA A 213 -32.25 -17.12 1.69
CA ALA A 213 -31.24 -18.17 1.72
C ALA A 213 -30.07 -17.77 2.62
N MET A 214 -29.67 -16.51 2.61
CA MET A 214 -28.63 -15.95 3.49
C MET A 214 -29.06 -16.03 4.97
N GLU A 215 -30.29 -15.60 5.30
CA GLU A 215 -30.84 -15.68 6.64
C GLU A 215 -30.82 -17.13 7.15
N LYS A 216 -31.33 -18.07 6.34
CA LYS A 216 -31.33 -19.50 6.68
C LYS A 216 -29.92 -20.06 6.89
N TYR A 217 -28.96 -19.63 6.09
CA TYR A 217 -27.55 -20.03 6.24
C TYR A 217 -26.96 -19.50 7.55
N LEU A 218 -27.17 -18.22 7.85
CA LEU A 218 -26.68 -17.60 9.08
C LEU A 218 -27.28 -18.25 10.34
N ASP A 219 -28.58 -18.57 10.32
CA ASP A 219 -29.22 -19.32 11.37
C ASP A 219 -28.61 -20.72 11.58
N ALA A 220 -28.28 -21.41 10.48
CA ALA A 220 -27.65 -22.72 10.55
C ALA A 220 -26.23 -22.66 11.12
N VAL A 221 -25.44 -21.64 10.72
CA VAL A 221 -24.10 -21.37 11.25
C VAL A 221 -24.14 -21.11 12.75
N GLN A 222 -25.08 -20.25 13.19
CA GLN A 222 -25.28 -19.94 14.60
C GLN A 222 -25.69 -21.18 15.41
N LYS A 223 -26.64 -21.98 14.91
CA LYS A 223 -27.09 -23.24 15.57
C LYS A 223 -25.97 -24.27 15.64
N ALA A 224 -25.09 -24.31 14.66
CA ALA A 224 -23.91 -25.17 14.63
C ALA A 224 -22.73 -24.64 15.48
N ASN A 225 -22.92 -23.52 16.18
CA ASN A 225 -21.89 -22.83 16.97
C ASN A 225 -20.55 -22.64 16.17
N GLN A 226 -20.69 -22.28 14.89
CA GLN A 226 -19.55 -21.98 14.04
C GLN A 226 -19.18 -20.48 14.15
N ASP A 227 -17.89 -20.21 14.25
CA ASP A 227 -17.37 -18.86 14.30
C ASP A 227 -17.24 -18.29 12.87
N LEU A 228 -18.18 -17.42 12.50
CA LEU A 228 -18.23 -16.74 11.21
C LEU A 228 -18.12 -15.23 11.40
N HIS A 229 -17.04 -14.62 10.91
CA HIS A 229 -16.82 -13.19 11.03
C HIS A 229 -17.40 -12.39 9.85
N SER A 230 -17.41 -12.95 8.66
CA SER A 230 -17.95 -12.25 7.50
C SER A 230 -18.37 -13.21 6.39
N ILE A 231 -19.30 -12.77 5.58
CA ILE A 231 -19.70 -13.43 4.33
C ILE A 231 -19.96 -12.38 3.26
N MET A 232 -19.50 -12.64 2.04
CA MET A 232 -19.77 -11.81 0.87
C MET A 232 -20.08 -12.71 -0.33
N ILE A 233 -21.16 -12.41 -1.02
CA ILE A 233 -21.61 -13.13 -2.23
C ILE A 233 -21.45 -12.20 -3.42
N VAL A 234 -20.58 -12.58 -4.35
CA VAL A 234 -20.32 -11.85 -5.57
C VAL A 234 -20.80 -12.67 -6.77
N GLN A 235 -21.56 -12.03 -7.66
CA GLN A 235 -22.01 -12.62 -8.92
C GLN A 235 -21.86 -11.58 -10.06
N HIS A 236 -21.30 -12.00 -11.16
CA HIS A 236 -21.06 -11.13 -12.34
C HIS A 236 -20.32 -9.82 -11.97
N GLY A 237 -19.37 -9.89 -11.04
CA GLY A 237 -18.59 -8.74 -10.58
C GLY A 237 -19.33 -7.79 -9.60
N ASN A 238 -20.57 -8.12 -9.19
CA ASN A 238 -21.35 -7.31 -8.25
C ASN A 238 -21.51 -8.05 -6.93
N VAL A 239 -21.37 -7.35 -5.81
CA VAL A 239 -21.74 -7.83 -4.50
C VAL A 239 -23.27 -7.84 -4.40
N LEU A 240 -23.85 -9.02 -4.19
CA LEU A 240 -25.29 -9.20 -4.03
C LEU A 240 -25.72 -9.28 -2.58
N ALA A 241 -24.86 -9.80 -1.70
CA ALA A 241 -25.12 -9.86 -0.27
C ALA A 241 -23.80 -9.85 0.49
N GLU A 242 -23.80 -9.21 1.63
CA GLU A 242 -22.66 -9.13 2.53
C GLU A 242 -23.13 -8.98 3.98
N LYS A 243 -22.37 -9.56 4.92
CA LYS A 243 -22.67 -9.49 6.34
C LYS A 243 -21.39 -9.61 7.15
N TRP A 244 -21.28 -8.82 8.20
CA TRP A 244 -20.24 -8.89 9.22
C TRP A 244 -20.88 -9.30 10.54
N ILE A 245 -20.25 -10.22 11.28
CA ILE A 245 -20.82 -10.92 12.43
C ILE A 245 -19.78 -10.95 13.54
N GLY A 246 -20.20 -10.82 14.79
CA GLY A 246 -19.31 -10.88 15.95
C GLY A 246 -18.21 -9.81 15.87
N GLU A 247 -16.97 -10.26 15.83
CA GLU A 247 -15.80 -9.37 15.70
C GLU A 247 -15.54 -8.87 14.27
N GLY A 248 -16.27 -9.39 13.29
CA GLY A 248 -16.10 -9.03 11.88
C GLY A 248 -16.58 -7.62 11.58
N LYS A 249 -15.76 -6.84 10.85
CA LYS A 249 -16.08 -5.48 10.40
C LYS A 249 -15.71 -5.28 8.94
N GLU A 250 -16.46 -4.41 8.27
CA GLU A 250 -16.27 -4.12 6.85
C GLU A 250 -14.87 -3.64 6.52
N ASP A 251 -14.35 -2.73 7.34
CA ASP A 251 -13.10 -2.02 7.10
C ASP A 251 -11.87 -2.63 7.79
N GLU A 252 -12.05 -3.66 8.60
CA GLU A 252 -10.97 -4.30 9.32
C GLU A 252 -10.45 -5.54 8.58
N PRO A 253 -9.12 -5.62 8.36
CA PRO A 253 -8.52 -6.79 7.75
C PRO A 253 -8.55 -7.99 8.71
N HIS A 254 -8.93 -9.16 8.18
CA HIS A 254 -8.86 -10.44 8.87
C HIS A 254 -7.59 -11.20 8.51
N ILE A 255 -7.09 -12.03 9.43
CA ILE A 255 -6.02 -12.97 9.15
C ILE A 255 -6.56 -14.08 8.23
N LEU A 256 -5.90 -14.32 7.12
CA LEU A 256 -6.34 -15.30 6.12
C LEU A 256 -5.78 -16.71 6.36
N ASN A 257 -4.90 -16.88 7.35
CA ASN A 257 -4.23 -18.17 7.58
C ASN A 257 -3.74 -18.80 6.25
N SER A 258 -4.09 -20.05 5.96
CA SER A 258 -3.64 -20.77 4.77
C SER A 258 -4.16 -20.23 3.43
N VAL A 259 -5.19 -19.38 3.40
CA VAL A 259 -5.60 -18.68 2.18
C VAL A 259 -4.48 -17.76 1.65
N SER A 260 -3.55 -17.33 2.52
CA SER A 260 -2.33 -16.61 2.15
C SER A 260 -1.53 -17.31 1.06
N LYS A 261 -1.55 -18.65 1.03
CA LYS A 261 -0.82 -19.48 0.05
C LYS A 261 -1.20 -19.17 -1.41
N THR A 262 -2.45 -18.77 -1.64
CA THR A 262 -2.93 -18.37 -2.98
C THR A 262 -2.18 -17.14 -3.50
N PHE A 263 -1.89 -16.19 -2.64
CA PHE A 263 -1.15 -14.98 -2.99
C PHE A 263 0.34 -15.29 -3.22
N THR A 264 0.91 -16.15 -2.39
CA THR A 264 2.31 -16.62 -2.59
C THR A 264 2.47 -17.37 -3.91
N ALA A 265 1.53 -18.27 -4.23
CA ALA A 265 1.53 -18.98 -5.50
C ALA A 265 1.39 -18.01 -6.70
N SER A 266 0.58 -16.94 -6.55
CA SER A 266 0.45 -15.89 -7.57
C SER A 266 1.77 -15.15 -7.81
N ALA A 267 2.53 -14.84 -6.75
CA ALA A 267 3.85 -14.22 -6.88
C ALA A 267 4.84 -15.12 -7.63
N VAL A 268 4.84 -16.41 -7.33
CA VAL A 268 5.66 -17.39 -8.08
C VAL A 268 5.24 -17.45 -9.56
N GLY A 269 3.93 -17.45 -9.83
CA GLY A 269 3.40 -17.40 -11.19
C GLY A 269 3.84 -16.15 -11.97
N LEU A 270 3.85 -14.98 -11.32
CA LEU A 270 4.35 -13.74 -11.90
C LEU A 270 5.85 -13.82 -12.22
N LEU A 271 6.67 -14.33 -11.30
CA LEU A 271 8.12 -14.53 -11.56
C LEU A 271 8.39 -15.49 -12.71
N ILE A 272 7.56 -16.54 -12.85
CA ILE A 272 7.65 -17.46 -13.98
C ILE A 272 7.30 -16.74 -15.27
N SER A 273 6.26 -15.94 -15.29
CA SER A 273 5.86 -15.15 -16.47
C SER A 273 6.91 -14.10 -16.86
N GLU A 274 7.63 -13.56 -15.88
CA GLU A 274 8.77 -12.64 -16.06
C GLU A 274 10.06 -13.38 -16.51
N GLY A 275 10.05 -14.70 -16.60
CA GLY A 275 11.22 -15.52 -16.96
C GLY A 275 12.31 -15.58 -15.87
N ARG A 276 12.01 -15.17 -14.65
CA ARG A 276 12.95 -15.07 -13.52
C ARG A 276 12.95 -16.32 -12.64
N LEU A 277 12.00 -17.24 -12.84
CA LEU A 277 11.85 -18.48 -12.09
C LEU A 277 11.27 -19.55 -13.00
N LYS A 278 11.60 -20.81 -12.75
CA LYS A 278 11.04 -21.99 -13.44
C LYS A 278 10.52 -23.00 -12.42
N LEU A 279 9.46 -23.71 -12.75
CA LEU A 279 8.92 -24.78 -11.91
C LEU A 279 9.95 -25.90 -11.63
N THR A 280 10.95 -26.05 -12.48
CA THR A 280 12.01 -27.07 -12.39
C THR A 280 13.24 -26.62 -11.62
N ASP A 281 13.31 -25.34 -11.22
CA ASP A 281 14.46 -24.83 -10.49
C ASP A 281 14.58 -25.54 -9.14
N LYS A 282 15.82 -25.86 -8.75
CA LYS A 282 16.10 -26.58 -7.52
C LYS A 282 16.07 -25.67 -6.32
N VAL A 283 15.33 -26.04 -5.29
CA VAL A 283 15.19 -25.24 -4.05
C VAL A 283 16.54 -24.91 -3.43
N ILE A 284 17.45 -25.88 -3.38
CA ILE A 284 18.79 -25.69 -2.79
C ILE A 284 19.65 -24.65 -3.53
N SER A 285 19.39 -24.40 -4.81
CA SER A 285 20.20 -23.46 -5.59
C SER A 285 20.02 -21.99 -5.15
N PHE A 286 18.94 -21.67 -4.45
CA PHE A 286 18.67 -20.31 -3.95
C PHE A 286 19.38 -20.01 -2.62
N PHE A 287 19.76 -21.06 -1.86
CA PHE A 287 20.33 -20.94 -0.52
C PHE A 287 21.55 -21.83 -0.32
N PRO A 288 22.59 -21.72 -1.17
CA PRO A 288 23.77 -22.59 -1.09
C PRO A 288 24.55 -22.43 0.22
N ASP A 289 24.42 -21.25 0.86
CA ASP A 289 25.03 -20.89 2.12
C ASP A 289 24.28 -21.42 3.36
N LYS A 290 23.08 -22.00 3.17
CA LYS A 290 22.20 -22.47 4.26
C LYS A 290 21.96 -23.99 4.24
N LEU A 291 22.73 -24.72 3.45
CA LEU A 291 22.55 -26.17 3.31
C LEU A 291 23.06 -26.90 4.57
N PRO A 292 22.37 -27.99 4.98
CA PRO A 292 22.88 -28.85 6.04
C PRO A 292 24.17 -29.54 5.61
N SER A 293 24.96 -30.03 6.57
CA SER A 293 26.22 -30.75 6.31
C SER A 293 26.02 -32.00 5.46
N ASN A 294 24.86 -32.63 5.53
CA ASN A 294 24.49 -33.77 4.69
C ASN A 294 23.25 -33.44 3.85
N VAL A 295 23.44 -33.20 2.57
CA VAL A 295 22.37 -32.91 1.61
C VAL A 295 21.93 -34.22 0.93
N SER A 296 20.73 -34.71 1.30
CA SER A 296 20.18 -35.95 0.73
C SER A 296 19.87 -35.79 -0.77
N GLU A 297 19.82 -36.93 -1.52
CA GLU A 297 19.44 -36.90 -2.92
C GLU A 297 18.01 -36.40 -3.15
N ASN A 298 17.09 -36.67 -2.23
CA ASN A 298 15.74 -36.13 -2.27
C ASN A 298 15.74 -34.60 -2.08
N LEU A 299 16.50 -34.06 -1.14
CA LEU A 299 16.62 -32.61 -0.98
C LEU A 299 17.22 -31.93 -2.22
N LYS A 300 18.25 -32.55 -2.83
CA LYS A 300 18.83 -32.09 -4.12
C LYS A 300 17.81 -32.11 -5.25
N ALA A 301 16.89 -33.08 -5.24
CA ALA A 301 15.89 -33.24 -6.29
C ALA A 301 14.72 -32.24 -6.17
N MET A 302 14.45 -31.72 -4.98
CA MET A 302 13.30 -30.84 -4.67
C MET A 302 13.28 -29.59 -5.57
N THR A 303 12.10 -29.29 -6.13
CA THR A 303 11.89 -28.18 -7.08
C THR A 303 10.83 -27.20 -6.59
N ILE A 304 10.72 -26.04 -7.26
CA ILE A 304 9.65 -25.05 -7.03
C ILE A 304 8.26 -25.70 -7.19
N ARG A 305 8.10 -26.62 -8.15
CA ARG A 305 6.84 -27.35 -8.34
C ARG A 305 6.48 -28.13 -7.08
N ASP A 306 7.44 -28.82 -6.47
CA ASP A 306 7.20 -29.67 -5.31
C ASP A 306 6.76 -28.84 -4.08
N LEU A 307 7.32 -27.62 -3.93
CA LEU A 307 6.86 -26.65 -2.92
C LEU A 307 5.41 -26.20 -3.17
N LEU A 308 5.08 -25.83 -4.43
CA LEU A 308 3.74 -25.36 -4.82
C LEU A 308 2.66 -26.43 -4.65
N THR A 309 3.01 -27.69 -4.88
CA THR A 309 2.06 -28.82 -4.84
C THR A 309 2.07 -29.54 -3.49
N MET A 310 2.87 -29.06 -2.51
CA MET A 310 3.05 -29.71 -1.20
C MET A 310 3.51 -31.17 -1.30
N THR A 311 4.34 -31.45 -2.30
CA THR A 311 4.93 -32.76 -2.53
C THR A 311 6.44 -32.74 -2.31
N CYS A 312 6.88 -32.00 -1.29
CA CYS A 312 8.29 -31.81 -0.96
C CYS A 312 9.02 -33.11 -0.58
N GLY A 313 8.29 -34.15 -0.20
CA GLY A 313 8.84 -35.46 0.21
C GLY A 313 9.07 -35.60 1.72
N HIS A 314 8.58 -34.68 2.53
CA HIS A 314 8.56 -34.81 3.99
C HIS A 314 7.45 -35.78 4.40
N ASP A 315 7.76 -36.73 5.28
CA ASP A 315 6.76 -37.62 5.86
C ASP A 315 5.83 -36.87 6.80
N THR A 316 6.43 -36.01 7.62
CA THR A 316 5.71 -35.07 8.49
C THR A 316 6.07 -33.64 8.11
N ALA A 317 5.05 -32.77 8.05
CA ALA A 317 5.28 -31.38 7.70
C ALA A 317 6.29 -30.70 8.64
N PRO A 318 7.37 -30.11 8.11
CA PRO A 318 8.28 -29.31 8.92
C PRO A 318 7.54 -28.19 9.66
N SER A 319 7.89 -27.96 10.90
CA SER A 319 7.33 -26.89 11.72
C SER A 319 8.42 -26.02 12.33
N VAL A 320 8.10 -24.77 12.56
CA VAL A 320 8.96 -23.82 13.29
C VAL A 320 8.22 -23.27 14.48
N ASN A 321 8.93 -22.96 15.54
CA ASN A 321 8.34 -22.26 16.69
C ASN A 321 8.17 -20.78 16.32
N THR A 322 6.95 -20.39 15.97
CA THR A 322 6.60 -19.01 15.61
C THR A 322 6.58 -18.06 16.82
N GLN A 323 6.65 -18.60 18.04
CA GLN A 323 6.66 -17.85 19.30
C GLN A 323 8.03 -17.89 19.99
N ALA A 324 9.08 -18.43 19.33
CA ALA A 324 10.41 -18.50 19.92
C ALA A 324 10.96 -17.10 20.19
N THR A 325 11.37 -16.89 21.45
CA THR A 325 12.02 -15.66 21.91
C THR A 325 13.55 -15.83 21.98
N GLU A 326 14.08 -16.90 21.39
CA GLU A 326 15.50 -17.19 21.35
C GLU A 326 16.28 -16.08 20.63
N THR A 327 17.41 -15.67 21.19
CA THR A 327 18.29 -14.69 20.56
C THR A 327 19.72 -15.30 20.44
N PRO A 328 20.26 -15.44 19.20
CA PRO A 328 19.59 -15.17 17.90
C PRO A 328 18.51 -16.19 17.56
N ALA A 329 17.43 -15.73 16.93
CA ALA A 329 16.36 -16.61 16.45
C ALA A 329 16.86 -17.54 15.35
N LYS A 330 16.47 -18.82 15.39
CA LYS A 330 16.84 -19.80 14.37
C LYS A 330 16.33 -19.39 13.00
N ASP A 331 17.17 -19.55 11.98
CA ASP A 331 16.79 -19.27 10.59
C ASP A 331 15.81 -20.32 10.06
N TRP A 332 14.64 -19.88 9.61
CA TRP A 332 13.60 -20.80 9.17
C TRP A 332 13.91 -21.47 7.83
N VAL A 333 14.71 -20.85 6.98
CA VAL A 333 15.19 -21.48 5.73
C VAL A 333 16.15 -22.63 6.07
N GLU A 334 17.10 -22.39 6.98
CA GLU A 334 18.03 -23.44 7.45
C GLU A 334 17.28 -24.60 8.12
N GLN A 335 16.28 -24.27 8.95
CA GLN A 335 15.47 -25.30 9.60
C GLN A 335 14.72 -26.16 8.57
N PHE A 336 14.10 -25.54 7.53
CA PHE A 336 13.43 -26.30 6.48
C PHE A 336 14.40 -27.21 5.73
N LEU A 337 15.56 -26.70 5.33
CA LEU A 337 16.57 -27.45 4.59
C LEU A 337 17.22 -28.59 5.39
N ALA A 338 17.20 -28.47 6.71
CA ALA A 338 17.74 -29.50 7.62
C ALA A 338 16.73 -30.62 7.95
N TYR A 339 15.43 -30.42 7.64
CA TYR A 339 14.44 -31.48 7.84
C TYR A 339 14.71 -32.68 6.93
N PRO A 340 14.53 -33.91 7.42
CA PRO A 340 14.61 -35.09 6.58
C PRO A 340 13.62 -35.06 5.42
N VAL A 341 14.05 -35.49 4.25
CA VAL A 341 13.21 -35.63 3.05
C VAL A 341 13.15 -37.13 2.71
N GLU A 342 12.20 -37.83 3.30
CA GLU A 342 12.11 -39.30 3.31
C GLU A 342 11.64 -39.85 1.96
N HIS A 343 10.74 -39.13 1.29
CA HIS A 343 10.17 -39.53 0.02
C HIS A 343 10.77 -38.74 -1.13
N LYS A 344 10.76 -39.35 -2.30
CA LYS A 344 11.14 -38.67 -3.54
C LYS A 344 10.17 -37.49 -3.77
N PRO A 345 10.67 -36.24 -3.95
CA PRO A 345 9.81 -35.09 -4.25
C PRO A 345 8.88 -35.37 -5.45
N GLY A 346 7.64 -34.89 -5.34
CA GLY A 346 6.60 -35.15 -6.34
C GLY A 346 5.81 -36.47 -6.16
N THR A 347 6.12 -37.30 -5.17
CA THR A 347 5.48 -38.62 -5.00
C THR A 347 4.65 -38.77 -3.73
N PHE A 348 4.84 -37.89 -2.76
CA PHE A 348 4.14 -37.94 -1.47
C PHE A 348 3.61 -36.56 -1.09
N PHE A 349 2.31 -36.47 -0.82
CA PHE A 349 1.65 -35.23 -0.39
C PHE A 349 1.61 -35.14 1.14
N ALA A 350 2.11 -34.02 1.64
CA ALA A 350 1.93 -33.61 3.03
C ALA A 350 1.66 -32.10 3.08
N ASP A 351 0.57 -31.66 3.73
CA ASP A 351 0.31 -30.23 3.91
C ASP A 351 1.51 -29.56 4.60
N ASN A 352 2.12 -28.59 3.92
CA ASN A 352 3.42 -28.03 4.33
C ASN A 352 3.44 -26.50 4.20
N SER A 353 3.05 -25.84 5.27
CA SER A 353 3.08 -24.37 5.33
C SER A 353 4.49 -23.79 5.28
N LEU A 354 5.49 -24.51 5.83
CA LEU A 354 6.89 -24.07 5.76
C LEU A 354 7.45 -24.20 4.33
N GLY A 355 6.96 -25.17 3.54
CA GLY A 355 7.26 -25.24 2.10
C GLY A 355 6.76 -23.99 1.35
N THR A 356 5.60 -23.45 1.73
CA THR A 356 5.11 -22.19 1.18
C THR A 356 5.92 -20.98 1.68
N TYR A 357 6.39 -21.01 2.92
CA TYR A 357 7.35 -20.00 3.41
C TYR A 357 8.64 -20.01 2.57
N MET A 358 9.14 -21.18 2.18
CA MET A 358 10.29 -21.29 1.28
C MET A 358 10.04 -20.61 -0.07
N LEU A 359 8.82 -20.70 -0.62
CA LEU A 359 8.46 -19.94 -1.83
C LEU A 359 8.56 -18.44 -1.59
N SER A 360 8.08 -17.92 -0.44
CA SER A 360 8.22 -16.51 -0.06
C SER A 360 9.69 -16.10 0.05
N ALA A 361 10.51 -16.93 0.69
CA ALA A 361 11.94 -16.70 0.81
C ALA A 361 12.65 -16.67 -0.56
N ILE A 362 12.25 -17.54 -1.48
CA ILE A 362 12.77 -17.57 -2.85
C ILE A 362 12.34 -16.33 -3.63
N VAL A 363 11.07 -15.88 -3.51
CA VAL A 363 10.62 -14.62 -4.10
C VAL A 363 11.53 -13.48 -3.63
N GLN A 364 11.73 -13.34 -2.32
CA GLN A 364 12.59 -12.29 -1.77
C GLN A 364 14.05 -12.43 -2.23
N LYS A 365 14.59 -13.63 -2.31
CA LYS A 365 15.96 -13.89 -2.80
C LYS A 365 16.14 -13.49 -4.28
N VAL A 366 15.16 -13.77 -5.11
CA VAL A 366 15.19 -13.50 -6.57
C VAL A 366 14.94 -12.03 -6.87
N THR A 367 14.07 -11.37 -6.10
CA THR A 367 13.63 -10.00 -6.38
C THR A 367 14.41 -8.95 -5.60
N GLY A 368 14.90 -9.28 -4.41
CA GLY A 368 15.40 -8.33 -3.42
C GLY A 368 14.28 -7.62 -2.65
N GLU A 369 13.01 -7.93 -2.92
CA GLU A 369 11.82 -7.33 -2.34
C GLU A 369 11.10 -8.35 -1.44
N LYS A 370 10.47 -7.91 -0.33
CA LYS A 370 9.56 -8.76 0.42
C LYS A 370 8.40 -9.21 -0.47
N LEU A 371 7.82 -10.36 -0.18
CA LEU A 371 6.69 -10.91 -0.95
C LEU A 371 5.54 -9.90 -1.08
N VAL A 372 5.18 -9.21 -0.01
CA VAL A 372 4.13 -8.18 -0.02
C VAL A 372 4.49 -7.00 -0.93
N ASP A 373 5.73 -6.55 -0.91
CA ASP A 373 6.21 -5.42 -1.70
C ASP A 373 6.28 -5.77 -3.20
N TYR A 374 6.74 -6.99 -3.52
CA TYR A 374 6.74 -7.52 -4.89
C TYR A 374 5.33 -7.62 -5.47
N LEU A 375 4.36 -8.09 -4.67
CA LEU A 375 2.96 -8.22 -5.09
C LEU A 375 2.24 -6.87 -5.16
N TYR A 376 2.68 -5.86 -4.40
CA TYR A 376 1.91 -4.64 -4.29
C TYR A 376 1.67 -3.94 -5.64
N PRO A 377 2.68 -3.60 -6.46
CA PRO A 377 2.46 -2.97 -7.76
C PRO A 377 1.82 -3.91 -8.80
N ARG A 378 1.97 -5.21 -8.65
CA ARG A 378 1.59 -6.23 -9.65
C ARG A 378 0.19 -6.80 -9.44
N LEU A 379 -0.25 -6.88 -8.19
CA LEU A 379 -1.51 -7.52 -7.82
C LEU A 379 -2.37 -6.62 -6.92
N PHE A 380 -1.87 -6.19 -5.77
CA PHE A 380 -2.69 -5.48 -4.79
C PHE A 380 -3.17 -4.13 -5.30
N ARG A 381 -2.27 -3.30 -5.81
CA ARG A 381 -2.62 -1.98 -6.34
C ARG A 381 -3.60 -2.03 -7.53
N PRO A 382 -3.42 -2.88 -8.57
CA PRO A 382 -4.40 -3.00 -9.64
C PRO A 382 -5.79 -3.42 -9.16
N LEU A 383 -5.88 -4.26 -8.12
CA LEU A 383 -7.13 -4.66 -7.50
C LEU A 383 -7.70 -3.62 -6.53
N GLY A 384 -7.00 -2.50 -6.30
CA GLY A 384 -7.37 -1.53 -5.29
C GLY A 384 -7.33 -2.09 -3.86
N ILE A 385 -6.44 -3.04 -3.59
CA ILE A 385 -6.18 -3.60 -2.25
C ILE A 385 -5.09 -2.78 -1.59
N VAL A 386 -5.35 -2.26 -0.40
CA VAL A 386 -4.49 -1.31 0.29
C VAL A 386 -4.25 -1.71 1.74
N ASN A 387 -3.20 -1.13 2.36
CA ASN A 387 -2.85 -1.40 3.76
C ASN A 387 -2.62 -2.90 4.05
N VAL A 388 -2.03 -3.60 3.09
CA VAL A 388 -1.74 -5.03 3.20
C VAL A 388 -0.70 -5.25 4.29
N LYS A 389 -1.01 -6.13 5.25
CA LYS A 389 -0.08 -6.58 6.28
C LYS A 389 0.18 -8.07 6.11
N TRP A 390 1.43 -8.47 6.26
CA TRP A 390 1.82 -9.88 6.23
C TRP A 390 2.81 -10.15 7.35
N GLN A 391 2.55 -11.15 8.18
CA GLN A 391 3.47 -11.57 9.23
C GLN A 391 4.82 -11.99 8.65
N GLU A 392 5.87 -11.78 9.43
CA GLU A 392 7.25 -12.06 9.02
C GLU A 392 7.92 -13.06 9.96
N SER A 393 8.87 -13.79 9.41
CA SER A 393 9.80 -14.57 10.20
C SER A 393 10.80 -13.63 10.93
N PRO A 394 11.57 -14.15 11.91
CA PRO A 394 12.65 -13.37 12.53
C PRO A 394 13.70 -12.84 11.54
N GLN A 395 13.79 -13.41 10.35
CA GLN A 395 14.70 -13.00 9.28
C GLN A 395 14.09 -11.90 8.37
N GLY A 396 12.90 -11.38 8.70
CA GLY A 396 12.22 -10.33 7.90
C GLY A 396 11.66 -10.84 6.56
N ILE A 397 11.32 -12.12 6.48
CA ILE A 397 10.70 -12.73 5.30
C ILE A 397 9.22 -12.94 5.61
N ASN A 398 8.32 -12.53 4.72
CA ASN A 398 6.89 -12.76 4.91
C ASN A 398 6.58 -14.27 5.03
N CYS A 399 5.68 -14.65 5.94
CA CYS A 399 5.40 -16.07 6.23
C CYS A 399 4.89 -16.88 5.03
N GLY A 400 4.29 -16.25 4.04
CA GLY A 400 3.87 -16.87 2.78
C GLY A 400 2.75 -17.90 2.93
N GLY A 401 2.92 -18.89 3.82
CA GLY A 401 1.96 -19.96 4.09
C GLY A 401 0.79 -19.56 4.98
N TRP A 402 0.90 -18.41 5.66
CA TRP A 402 -0.09 -17.84 6.59
C TRP A 402 0.22 -16.36 6.85
N GLY A 403 -0.59 -15.70 7.66
CA GLY A 403 -0.27 -14.39 8.23
C GLY A 403 -0.53 -13.19 7.33
N LEU A 404 -1.18 -13.35 6.18
CA LEU A 404 -1.71 -12.26 5.38
C LEU A 404 -3.00 -11.73 6.01
N TYR A 405 -3.14 -10.40 6.08
CA TYR A 405 -4.36 -9.72 6.55
C TYR A 405 -4.98 -8.94 5.41
N LEU A 406 -6.24 -9.26 5.08
CA LEU A 406 -7.03 -8.56 4.08
C LEU A 406 -8.47 -8.37 4.55
N LYS A 407 -9.16 -7.38 3.99
CA LYS A 407 -10.61 -7.23 4.15
C LYS A 407 -11.36 -8.33 3.39
N THR A 408 -12.59 -8.62 3.80
CA THR A 408 -13.47 -9.55 3.10
C THR A 408 -13.61 -9.21 1.61
N GLU A 409 -13.80 -7.94 1.29
CA GLU A 409 -13.92 -7.48 -0.09
C GLU A 409 -12.62 -7.65 -0.89
N ASP A 410 -11.46 -7.47 -0.27
CA ASP A 410 -10.17 -7.65 -0.95
C ASP A 410 -9.96 -9.12 -1.33
N LEU A 411 -10.38 -10.04 -0.47
CA LEU A 411 -10.37 -11.47 -0.79
C LEU A 411 -11.37 -11.78 -1.92
N ALA A 412 -12.55 -11.16 -1.91
CA ALA A 412 -13.54 -11.31 -2.99
C ALA A 412 -13.02 -10.79 -4.34
N LYS A 413 -12.25 -9.69 -4.35
CA LYS A 413 -11.56 -9.19 -5.56
C LYS A 413 -10.59 -10.20 -6.12
N MET A 414 -9.84 -10.88 -5.26
CA MET A 414 -8.93 -11.96 -5.69
C MET A 414 -9.72 -13.13 -6.32
N GLY A 415 -10.82 -13.53 -5.69
CA GLY A 415 -11.74 -14.54 -6.25
C GLY A 415 -12.29 -14.13 -7.62
N GLN A 416 -12.71 -12.87 -7.76
CA GLN A 416 -13.21 -12.32 -9.03
C GLN A 416 -12.12 -12.32 -10.10
N LEU A 417 -10.87 -11.96 -9.76
CA LEU A 417 -9.73 -12.03 -10.69
C LEU A 417 -9.51 -13.44 -11.23
N PHE A 418 -9.57 -14.47 -10.38
CA PHE A 418 -9.47 -15.86 -10.82
C PHE A 418 -10.62 -16.26 -11.71
N LEU A 419 -11.87 -15.89 -11.35
CA LEU A 419 -13.06 -16.15 -12.16
C LEU A 419 -12.93 -15.54 -13.57
N GLN A 420 -12.30 -14.37 -13.67
CA GLN A 420 -12.03 -13.67 -14.93
C GLN A 420 -10.72 -14.12 -15.64
N LYS A 421 -10.12 -15.22 -15.20
CA LYS A 421 -8.89 -15.79 -15.78
C LYS A 421 -7.72 -14.80 -15.79
N GLY A 422 -7.57 -14.02 -14.71
CA GLY A 422 -6.49 -13.06 -14.52
C GLY A 422 -6.69 -11.71 -15.22
N LYS A 423 -7.86 -11.42 -15.73
CA LYS A 423 -8.22 -10.10 -16.32
C LYS A 423 -8.97 -9.26 -15.29
N TRP A 424 -8.56 -8.01 -15.17
CA TRP A 424 -9.14 -7.05 -14.22
C TRP A 424 -9.47 -5.70 -14.89
#